data_0bf3e32958c14b6563a5bb2b2e2aeb85
#
_entry.id   0bf3e32958c14b6563a5bb2b2e2aeb85
#
_cell.length_a   1.000
_cell.length_b   1.000
_cell.length_c   1.000
_cell.angle_alpha   90.00
_cell.angle_beta   90.00
_cell.angle_gamma   90.00
#
_symmetry.space_group_name_H-M   'P 1'
#
loop_
_entity.id
_entity.type
_entity.pdbx_description
1 polymer ?
#
loop_
_entity_poly.entity_id
_entity_poly.type
_entity_poly.pdbx_seq_one_letter_code
_entity_poly.pdbx_strand_id
1 'polypeptide(L)'
;MKKTRPLANGAAVDIYLPESIEPKKAIIYFHGGGLIYGTKADLTEELKQVFLKNGFQVIAVDYLLAPNTSLPNILTALEETIGLLKDEVIQSRPFGFCGCSAGSFLMLQLVKRGLLPRPDFLINFYGYTDLSFIDTPRHLIEQTISEKEIQQVEQKENVWDDPFLNRYLLYHYAVQQQMISKFYGINEETIHAFAITKEMLQTFPPCFSSASSSDEEIPFRYSKLLGKTIPNSRFEPVYYLEHDFLKLSQDSQVQKVLKHLDNWLTSVL
;
A
#
# COMPACT_ATOMS: atom_id res chain seq x y z
N MET A 1 20.56 0.60 9.66
CA MET A 1 21.14 -0.52 8.82
C MET A 1 20.03 -1.16 8.00
N LYS A 2 20.27 -1.45 6.70
CA LYS A 2 19.33 -2.17 5.80
C LYS A 2 19.80 -3.61 5.61
N LYS A 3 18.86 -4.59 5.68
CA LYS A 3 19.11 -5.99 5.34
C LYS A 3 17.98 -6.48 4.44
N THR A 4 18.31 -6.99 3.24
CA THR A 4 17.33 -7.68 2.38
C THR A 4 17.28 -9.16 2.75
N ARG A 5 16.07 -9.72 2.87
CA ARG A 5 15.84 -11.11 3.23
C ARG A 5 14.84 -11.74 2.24
N PRO A 6 15.21 -12.84 1.54
CA PRO A 6 14.25 -13.66 0.83
C PRO A 6 13.41 -14.49 1.83
N LEU A 7 12.16 -14.75 1.46
CA LEU A 7 11.23 -15.60 2.21
C LEU A 7 10.97 -16.89 1.45
N ALA A 8 10.48 -17.91 2.15
CA ALA A 8 10.29 -19.26 1.59
C ALA A 8 9.27 -19.30 0.43
N ASN A 9 8.31 -18.38 0.39
CA ASN A 9 7.30 -18.30 -0.68
C ASN A 9 7.75 -17.52 -1.92
N GLY A 10 9.01 -17.05 -1.97
CA GLY A 10 9.57 -16.30 -3.10
C GLY A 10 9.53 -14.77 -2.94
N ALA A 11 8.81 -14.25 -1.96
CA ALA A 11 8.82 -12.82 -1.65
C ALA A 11 10.20 -12.38 -1.11
N ALA A 12 10.53 -11.10 -1.26
CA ALA A 12 11.68 -10.49 -0.61
C ALA A 12 11.26 -9.29 0.22
N VAL A 13 11.96 -9.08 1.34
CA VAL A 13 11.69 -7.95 2.23
C VAL A 13 12.97 -7.18 2.54
N ASP A 14 12.83 -5.86 2.68
CA ASP A 14 13.89 -5.00 3.19
C ASP A 14 13.58 -4.66 4.65
N ILE A 15 14.51 -4.99 5.52
CA ILE A 15 14.40 -4.77 6.97
C ILE A 15 15.33 -3.62 7.35
N TYR A 16 14.77 -2.59 7.95
CA TYR A 16 15.51 -1.45 8.50
C TYR A 16 15.38 -1.42 10.02
N LEU A 17 16.49 -1.26 10.70
CA LEU A 17 16.56 -1.21 12.15
C LEU A 17 16.94 0.20 12.61
N PRO A 18 16.39 0.69 13.74
CA PRO A 18 16.86 1.91 14.36
C PRO A 18 18.32 1.75 14.82
N GLU A 19 19.09 2.83 14.81
CA GLU A 19 20.54 2.78 15.08
C GLU A 19 20.90 2.55 16.55
N SER A 20 20.10 3.07 17.46
CA SER A 20 20.49 3.18 18.88
C SER A 20 19.54 2.44 19.83
N ILE A 21 18.50 1.79 19.34
CA ILE A 21 17.44 1.17 20.14
C ILE A 21 17.12 -0.20 19.58
N GLU A 22 17.07 -1.21 20.45
CA GLU A 22 16.52 -2.50 20.06
C GLU A 22 15.01 -2.34 19.78
N PRO A 23 14.52 -2.71 18.57
CA PRO A 23 13.12 -2.46 18.20
C PRO A 23 12.19 -3.37 19.01
N LYS A 24 11.25 -2.75 19.73
CA LYS A 24 10.22 -3.48 20.50
C LYS A 24 8.93 -3.68 19.71
N LYS A 25 8.79 -3.06 18.55
CA LYS A 25 7.62 -3.07 17.68
C LYS A 25 8.04 -3.03 16.22
N ALA A 26 7.13 -3.43 15.32
CA ALA A 26 7.41 -3.47 13.89
C ALA A 26 6.34 -2.73 13.09
N ILE A 27 6.70 -2.29 11.89
CA ILE A 27 5.76 -1.82 10.89
C ILE A 27 6.05 -2.51 9.56
N ILE A 28 5.01 -3.01 8.90
CA ILE A 28 5.09 -3.61 7.58
C ILE A 28 4.59 -2.59 6.57
N TYR A 29 5.43 -2.24 5.60
CA TYR A 29 5.14 -1.29 4.55
C TYR A 29 4.82 -2.00 3.24
N PHE A 30 3.71 -1.58 2.60
CA PHE A 30 3.22 -2.05 1.31
C PHE A 30 3.29 -0.90 0.30
N HIS A 31 4.05 -1.10 -0.78
CA HIS A 31 4.25 -0.08 -1.81
C HIS A 31 3.01 0.15 -2.69
N GLY A 32 3.01 1.25 -3.45
CA GLY A 32 2.00 1.60 -4.45
C GLY A 32 2.21 0.89 -5.80
N GLY A 33 1.69 1.50 -6.87
CA GLY A 33 1.88 1.01 -8.25
C GLY A 33 0.72 0.22 -8.84
N GLY A 34 -0.50 0.45 -8.37
CA GLY A 34 -1.72 -0.12 -8.97
C GLY A 34 -1.73 -1.65 -9.02
N LEU A 35 -1.04 -2.36 -8.13
CA LEU A 35 -0.82 -3.82 -8.15
C LEU A 35 -0.14 -4.34 -9.42
N ILE A 36 0.32 -3.49 -10.31
CA ILE A 36 0.88 -3.85 -11.63
C ILE A 36 2.39 -3.58 -11.67
N TYR A 37 2.87 -2.53 -11.00
CA TYR A 37 4.27 -2.15 -10.93
C TYR A 37 4.67 -1.75 -9.50
N GLY A 38 5.92 -1.40 -9.28
CA GLY A 38 6.43 -0.91 -8.01
C GLY A 38 7.34 -1.89 -7.28
N THR A 39 7.88 -1.44 -6.17
CA THR A 39 8.91 -2.14 -5.41
C THR A 39 8.89 -1.71 -3.94
N LYS A 40 9.31 -2.59 -3.04
CA LYS A 40 9.54 -2.28 -1.62
C LYS A 40 10.50 -1.11 -1.39
N ALA A 41 11.33 -0.78 -2.39
CA ALA A 41 12.26 0.36 -2.33
C ALA A 41 11.57 1.73 -2.51
N ASP A 42 10.25 1.76 -2.81
CA ASP A 42 9.43 2.96 -2.94
C ASP A 42 9.19 3.69 -1.60
N LEU A 43 9.49 3.05 -0.49
CA LEU A 43 9.40 3.66 0.84
C LEU A 43 10.31 4.90 0.94
N THR A 44 9.70 6.09 1.03
CA THR A 44 10.43 7.35 1.10
C THR A 44 11.29 7.43 2.37
N GLU A 45 12.46 8.10 2.26
CA GLU A 45 13.39 8.23 3.37
C GLU A 45 12.73 8.90 4.57
N GLU A 46 11.98 9.97 4.34
CA GLU A 46 11.32 10.75 5.38
C GLU A 46 10.28 9.93 6.15
N LEU A 47 9.44 9.17 5.46
CA LEU A 47 8.47 8.28 6.10
C LEU A 47 9.17 7.17 6.90
N LYS A 48 10.21 6.57 6.33
CA LYS A 48 11.03 5.57 7.02
C LYS A 48 11.64 6.12 8.31
N GLN A 49 12.16 7.35 8.27
CA GLN A 49 12.74 7.99 9.44
C GLN A 49 11.70 8.28 10.54
N VAL A 50 10.45 8.60 10.19
CA VAL A 50 9.37 8.72 11.18
C VAL A 50 9.22 7.39 11.96
N PHE A 51 9.28 6.25 11.31
CA PHE A 51 9.16 4.96 11.98
C PHE A 51 10.40 4.61 12.80
N LEU A 52 11.59 4.76 12.23
CA LEU A 52 12.84 4.40 12.90
C LEU A 52 13.06 5.21 14.18
N LYS A 53 12.79 6.52 14.18
CA LYS A 53 12.92 7.37 15.38
C LYS A 53 11.90 7.04 16.46
N ASN A 54 10.75 6.46 16.08
CA ASN A 54 9.76 5.93 17.03
C ASN A 54 10.07 4.50 17.50
N GLY A 55 11.26 3.96 17.17
CA GLY A 55 11.72 2.65 17.62
C GLY A 55 11.10 1.46 16.90
N PHE A 56 10.53 1.67 15.72
CA PHE A 56 10.04 0.56 14.90
C PHE A 56 11.16 -0.13 14.11
N GLN A 57 11.10 -1.46 14.05
CA GLN A 57 11.66 -2.19 12.91
C GLN A 57 10.75 -1.96 11.70
N VAL A 58 11.31 -1.44 10.61
CA VAL A 58 10.56 -1.22 9.37
C VAL A 58 10.81 -2.38 8.42
N ILE A 59 9.74 -2.99 7.92
CA ILE A 59 9.78 -4.15 7.02
C ILE A 59 9.02 -3.76 5.75
N ALA A 60 9.74 -3.41 4.68
CA ALA A 60 9.15 -3.13 3.39
C ALA A 60 9.05 -4.42 2.58
N VAL A 61 7.86 -4.74 2.07
CA VAL A 61 7.56 -6.02 1.41
C VAL A 61 7.31 -5.84 -0.08
N ASP A 62 7.81 -6.79 -0.89
CA ASP A 62 7.31 -7.02 -2.24
C ASP A 62 6.11 -7.95 -2.19
N TYR A 63 5.25 -7.84 -3.20
CA TYR A 63 4.09 -8.71 -3.39
C TYR A 63 3.91 -9.02 -4.88
N LEU A 64 3.22 -10.12 -5.19
CA LEU A 64 2.97 -10.53 -6.58
C LEU A 64 2.20 -9.45 -7.35
N LEU A 65 2.57 -9.25 -8.62
CA LEU A 65 2.03 -8.21 -9.48
C LEU A 65 1.06 -8.77 -10.54
N ALA A 66 0.01 -8.01 -10.80
CA ALA A 66 -0.91 -8.24 -11.92
C ALA A 66 -0.28 -7.77 -13.25
N PRO A 67 -0.71 -8.27 -14.41
CA PRO A 67 -1.71 -9.33 -14.61
C PRO A 67 -1.16 -10.75 -14.48
N ASN A 68 0.13 -10.94 -14.21
CA ASN A 68 0.78 -12.24 -14.05
C ASN A 68 0.13 -13.06 -12.93
N THR A 69 -0.34 -12.37 -11.90
CA THR A 69 -1.06 -12.98 -10.78
C THR A 69 -2.38 -12.23 -10.56
N SER A 70 -3.49 -12.96 -10.40
CA SER A 70 -4.79 -12.37 -10.11
C SER A 70 -4.85 -11.78 -8.70
N LEU A 71 -5.70 -10.77 -8.48
CA LEU A 71 -5.87 -10.13 -7.17
C LEU A 71 -6.19 -11.13 -6.04
N PRO A 72 -7.09 -12.13 -6.21
CA PRO A 72 -7.28 -13.16 -5.18
C PRO A 72 -6.00 -13.90 -4.80
N ASN A 73 -5.17 -14.24 -5.80
CA ASN A 73 -3.91 -14.95 -5.59
C ASN A 73 -2.82 -14.03 -4.99
N ILE A 74 -2.78 -12.76 -5.38
CA ILE A 74 -1.92 -11.74 -4.75
C ILE A 74 -2.21 -11.68 -3.24
N LEU A 75 -3.48 -11.59 -2.86
CA LEU A 75 -3.89 -11.54 -1.46
C LEU A 75 -3.52 -12.82 -0.70
N THR A 76 -3.71 -13.99 -1.30
CA THR A 76 -3.34 -15.27 -0.68
C THR A 76 -1.83 -15.38 -0.47
N ALA A 77 -1.02 -15.04 -1.47
CA ALA A 77 0.44 -15.04 -1.34
C ALA A 77 0.93 -14.00 -0.32
N LEU A 78 0.24 -12.86 -0.23
CA LEU A 78 0.58 -11.84 0.75
C LEU A 78 0.22 -12.25 2.18
N GLU A 79 -0.90 -12.95 2.40
CA GLU A 79 -1.23 -13.57 3.70
C GLU A 79 -0.13 -14.54 4.14
N GLU A 80 0.35 -15.39 3.24
CA GLU A 80 1.48 -16.28 3.50
C GLU A 80 2.76 -15.50 3.86
N THR A 81 3.07 -14.45 3.08
CA THR A 81 4.21 -13.56 3.36
C THR A 81 4.14 -12.97 4.77
N ILE A 82 2.97 -12.47 5.19
CA ILE A 82 2.77 -11.92 6.53
C ILE A 82 2.92 -13.01 7.60
N GLY A 83 2.42 -14.22 7.36
CA GLY A 83 2.62 -15.38 8.24
C GLY A 83 4.10 -15.66 8.46
N LEU A 84 4.89 -15.79 7.39
CA LEU A 84 6.34 -15.99 7.48
C LEU A 84 7.05 -14.86 8.23
N LEU A 85 6.66 -13.60 7.97
CA LEU A 85 7.22 -12.46 8.69
C LEU A 85 6.88 -12.48 10.18
N LYS A 86 5.69 -12.90 10.55
CA LYS A 86 5.28 -13.06 11.94
C LYS A 86 6.15 -14.08 12.66
N ASP A 87 6.34 -15.23 12.06
CA ASP A 87 7.06 -16.34 12.69
C ASP A 87 8.57 -16.08 12.76
N GLU A 88 9.15 -15.54 11.68
CA GLU A 88 10.59 -15.49 11.53
C GLU A 88 11.23 -14.14 11.89
N VAL A 89 10.46 -13.03 11.83
CA VAL A 89 11.00 -11.66 11.94
C VAL A 89 10.36 -10.89 13.09
N ILE A 90 9.03 -10.82 13.13
CA ILE A 90 8.29 -10.01 14.11
C ILE A 90 8.12 -10.76 15.43
N GLN A 91 7.82 -12.05 15.36
CA GLN A 91 7.54 -12.91 16.52
C GLN A 91 6.38 -12.37 17.36
N SER A 92 6.56 -12.22 18.66
CA SER A 92 5.53 -11.75 19.60
C SER A 92 5.41 -10.22 19.70
N ARG A 93 6.21 -9.46 18.92
CA ARG A 93 6.20 -8.01 19.01
C ARG A 93 4.91 -7.39 18.43
N PRO A 94 4.40 -6.32 19.03
CA PRO A 94 3.34 -5.50 18.44
C PRO A 94 3.74 -5.00 17.06
N PHE A 95 2.77 -4.88 16.15
CA PHE A 95 3.06 -4.40 14.80
C PHE A 95 1.90 -3.63 14.19
N GLY A 96 2.22 -2.73 13.27
CA GLY A 96 1.26 -2.01 12.44
C GLY A 96 1.49 -2.25 10.96
N PHE A 97 0.53 -1.82 10.16
CA PHE A 97 0.64 -1.77 8.71
C PHE A 97 0.70 -0.33 8.21
N CYS A 98 1.49 -0.09 7.17
CA CYS A 98 1.52 1.15 6.42
C CYS A 98 1.44 0.82 4.93
N GLY A 99 0.54 1.46 4.21
CA GLY A 99 0.41 1.27 2.77
C GLY A 99 0.27 2.59 2.02
N CYS A 100 0.75 2.59 0.77
CA CYS A 100 0.57 3.67 -0.20
C CYS A 100 -0.27 3.18 -1.36
N SER A 101 -1.34 3.93 -1.76
CA SER A 101 -2.16 3.60 -2.93
C SER A 101 -2.67 2.15 -2.92
N ALA A 102 -2.29 1.36 -3.92
CA ALA A 102 -2.61 -0.07 -4.01
C ALA A 102 -2.11 -0.88 -2.80
N GLY A 103 -0.97 -0.53 -2.21
CA GLY A 103 -0.48 -1.14 -0.98
C GLY A 103 -1.38 -0.87 0.23
N SER A 104 -1.99 0.32 0.30
CA SER A 104 -3.04 0.60 1.29
C SER A 104 -4.27 -0.28 1.09
N PHE A 105 -4.70 -0.47 -0.16
CA PHE A 105 -5.81 -1.39 -0.46
C PHE A 105 -5.49 -2.81 -0.02
N LEU A 106 -4.29 -3.33 -0.31
CA LEU A 106 -3.87 -4.68 0.12
C LEU A 106 -3.91 -4.82 1.63
N MET A 107 -3.34 -3.88 2.39
CA MET A 107 -3.37 -3.95 3.85
C MET A 107 -4.79 -3.94 4.42
N LEU A 108 -5.70 -3.15 3.83
CA LEU A 108 -7.11 -3.12 4.23
C LEU A 108 -7.83 -4.43 3.91
N GLN A 109 -7.51 -5.06 2.77
CA GLN A 109 -8.05 -6.38 2.42
C GLN A 109 -7.56 -7.47 3.37
N LEU A 110 -6.29 -7.46 3.79
CA LEU A 110 -5.77 -8.39 4.80
C LEU A 110 -6.55 -8.30 6.11
N VAL A 111 -6.82 -7.08 6.59
CA VAL A 111 -7.63 -6.87 7.80
C VAL A 111 -9.07 -7.36 7.61
N LYS A 112 -9.70 -7.06 6.45
CA LYS A 112 -11.04 -7.53 6.10
C LYS A 112 -11.14 -9.05 6.08
N ARG A 113 -10.12 -9.73 5.58
CA ARG A 113 -10.05 -11.21 5.48
C ARG A 113 -9.79 -11.88 6.82
N GLY A 114 -9.60 -11.10 7.90
CA GLY A 114 -9.41 -11.62 9.24
C GLY A 114 -8.00 -12.13 9.52
N LEU A 115 -6.99 -11.53 8.89
CA LEU A 115 -5.57 -11.87 9.14
C LEU A 115 -5.27 -11.92 10.65
N LEU A 116 -4.65 -13.00 11.10
CA LEU A 116 -4.23 -13.21 12.48
C LEU A 116 -2.71 -13.48 12.58
N PRO A 117 -2.04 -12.91 13.59
CA PRO A 117 -2.56 -11.90 14.51
C PRO A 117 -2.85 -10.58 13.78
N ARG A 118 -3.81 -9.85 14.30
CA ARG A 118 -4.25 -8.58 13.74
C ARG A 118 -3.21 -7.48 14.00
N PRO A 119 -2.97 -6.53 13.06
CA PRO A 119 -2.15 -5.37 13.34
C PRO A 119 -2.81 -4.47 14.39
N ASP A 120 -2.00 -3.78 15.21
CA ASP A 120 -2.48 -2.90 16.27
C ASP A 120 -3.01 -1.56 15.71
N PHE A 121 -2.47 -1.11 14.58
CA PHE A 121 -2.85 0.13 13.90
C PHE A 121 -2.57 0.05 12.40
N LEU A 122 -3.16 0.99 11.66
CA LEU A 122 -3.03 1.15 10.21
C LEU A 122 -2.57 2.55 9.85
N ILE A 123 -1.77 2.67 8.79
CA ILE A 123 -1.40 3.95 8.18
C ILE A 123 -1.72 3.86 6.69
N ASN A 124 -2.65 4.71 6.27
CA ASN A 124 -3.14 4.77 4.90
C ASN A 124 -2.70 6.07 4.24
N PHE A 125 -1.94 5.96 3.16
CA PHE A 125 -1.67 7.06 2.27
C PHE A 125 -2.39 6.82 0.94
N TYR A 126 -3.33 7.72 0.61
CA TYR A 126 -4.09 7.77 -0.65
C TYR A 126 -4.61 6.41 -1.14
N GLY A 127 -5.01 5.53 -0.22
CA GLY A 127 -5.59 4.24 -0.56
C GLY A 127 -7.11 4.28 -0.73
N TYR A 128 -7.69 3.12 -1.02
CA TYR A 128 -9.10 2.96 -1.35
C TYR A 128 -9.71 1.72 -0.70
N THR A 129 -11.05 1.72 -0.56
CA THR A 129 -11.82 0.70 0.14
C THR A 129 -12.65 -0.20 -0.76
N ASP A 130 -12.73 0.14 -2.04
CA ASP A 130 -13.41 -0.66 -3.07
C ASP A 130 -12.77 -0.42 -4.45
N LEU A 131 -13.21 -1.17 -5.44
CA LEU A 131 -12.70 -1.16 -6.80
C LEU A 131 -13.68 -0.57 -7.82
N SER A 132 -14.73 0.12 -7.39
CA SER A 132 -15.80 0.62 -8.29
C SER A 132 -15.32 1.69 -9.28
N PHE A 133 -14.16 2.32 -9.04
CA PHE A 133 -13.62 3.39 -9.86
C PHE A 133 -12.53 2.94 -10.82
N ILE A 134 -11.99 1.71 -10.70
CA ILE A 134 -10.74 1.32 -11.37
C ILE A 134 -10.84 1.33 -12.90
N ASP A 135 -11.99 1.00 -13.46
CA ASP A 135 -12.25 1.00 -14.90
C ASP A 135 -13.03 2.25 -15.35
N THR A 136 -13.14 3.30 -14.51
CA THR A 136 -13.68 4.58 -14.96
C THR A 136 -12.63 5.35 -15.78
N PRO A 137 -13.03 6.17 -16.77
CA PRO A 137 -12.10 6.97 -17.54
C PRO A 137 -11.27 7.89 -16.62
N ARG A 138 -9.93 7.78 -16.72
CA ARG A 138 -8.98 8.63 -16.02
C ARG A 138 -7.84 9.00 -16.96
N HIS A 139 -7.41 10.25 -16.92
CA HIS A 139 -6.33 10.76 -17.73
C HIS A 139 -5.12 11.06 -16.84
N LEU A 140 -4.31 10.03 -16.60
CA LEU A 140 -3.19 10.10 -15.64
C LEU A 140 -1.87 10.54 -16.29
N ILE A 141 -1.72 10.37 -17.61
CA ILE A 141 -0.55 10.79 -18.38
C ILE A 141 -1.00 11.27 -19.77
N GLU A 142 -0.26 12.22 -20.35
CA GLU A 142 -0.52 12.77 -21.68
C GLU A 142 -0.25 11.80 -22.82
N GLN A 143 0.73 10.90 -22.65
CA GLN A 143 1.12 9.92 -23.67
C GLN A 143 0.02 8.87 -23.85
N THR A 144 -0.42 8.65 -25.10
CA THR A 144 -1.23 7.50 -25.46
C THR A 144 -0.34 6.27 -25.63
N ILE A 145 -0.62 5.21 -24.88
CA ILE A 145 0.19 3.98 -24.90
C ILE A 145 -0.46 2.97 -25.84
N SER A 146 0.34 2.45 -26.78
CA SER A 146 -0.08 1.41 -27.72
C SER A 146 0.12 0.00 -27.15
N GLU A 147 -0.64 -0.97 -27.65
CA GLU A 147 -0.46 -2.38 -27.31
C GLU A 147 0.97 -2.88 -27.62
N LYS A 148 1.59 -2.37 -28.68
CA LYS A 148 2.97 -2.71 -29.05
C LYS A 148 3.99 -2.36 -27.98
N GLU A 149 3.81 -1.25 -27.28
CA GLU A 149 4.73 -0.80 -26.23
C GLU A 149 4.69 -1.72 -25.01
N ILE A 150 3.55 -2.33 -24.72
CA ILE A 150 3.39 -3.25 -23.59
C ILE A 150 3.70 -4.72 -23.91
N GLN A 151 3.81 -5.10 -25.20
CA GLN A 151 4.12 -6.48 -25.59
C GLN A 151 5.47 -6.99 -25.10
N GLN A 152 6.40 -6.10 -24.78
CA GLN A 152 7.73 -6.44 -24.26
C GLN A 152 7.75 -6.71 -22.75
N VAL A 153 6.66 -6.39 -22.05
CA VAL A 153 6.56 -6.62 -20.61
C VAL A 153 6.34 -8.10 -20.33
N GLU A 154 7.17 -8.69 -19.46
CA GLU A 154 7.03 -10.10 -19.05
C GLU A 154 5.65 -10.37 -18.43
N GLN A 155 4.92 -11.36 -18.98
CA GLN A 155 3.56 -11.68 -18.55
C GLN A 155 3.35 -13.18 -18.24
N LYS A 156 4.39 -14.01 -18.29
CA LYS A 156 4.26 -15.47 -18.17
C LYS A 156 4.57 -16.01 -16.79
N GLU A 157 5.48 -15.36 -16.05
CA GLU A 157 5.93 -15.81 -14.73
C GLU A 157 5.44 -14.91 -13.63
N ASN A 158 5.42 -15.42 -12.41
CA ASN A 158 5.12 -14.60 -11.23
C ASN A 158 6.17 -13.50 -11.06
N VAL A 159 5.70 -12.26 -10.95
CA VAL A 159 6.54 -11.07 -10.75
C VAL A 159 6.28 -10.55 -9.36
N TRP A 160 7.32 -10.48 -8.52
CA TRP A 160 7.26 -9.98 -7.15
C TRP A 160 7.69 -8.52 -7.02
N ASP A 161 8.50 -8.02 -7.94
CA ASP A 161 9.19 -6.74 -7.83
C ASP A 161 9.40 -6.11 -9.21
N ASP A 162 9.31 -4.80 -9.30
CA ASP A 162 9.59 -4.03 -10.53
C ASP A 162 10.46 -2.80 -10.23
N PRO A 163 11.73 -3.01 -9.82
CA PRO A 163 12.60 -1.93 -9.34
C PRO A 163 12.98 -0.91 -10.42
N PHE A 164 12.83 -1.25 -11.69
CA PHE A 164 13.11 -0.38 -12.83
C PHE A 164 11.88 0.26 -13.43
N LEU A 165 10.69 0.03 -12.82
CA LEU A 165 9.40 0.54 -13.28
C LEU A 165 9.08 0.19 -14.75
N ASN A 166 9.57 -0.99 -15.22
CA ASN A 166 9.32 -1.47 -16.60
C ASN A 166 7.83 -1.71 -16.87
N ARG A 167 7.03 -1.91 -15.82
CA ARG A 167 5.60 -2.16 -15.87
C ARG A 167 4.75 -0.90 -15.71
N TYR A 168 5.37 0.26 -15.58
CA TYR A 168 4.69 1.56 -15.48
C TYR A 168 3.76 1.81 -16.68
N LEU A 169 4.27 1.60 -17.91
CA LEU A 169 3.44 1.76 -19.11
C LEU A 169 2.30 0.73 -19.16
N LEU A 170 2.50 -0.48 -18.64
CA LEU A 170 1.46 -1.49 -18.57
C LEU A 170 0.27 -1.05 -17.71
N TYR A 171 0.54 -0.42 -16.56
CA TYR A 171 -0.49 0.15 -15.70
C TYR A 171 -1.27 1.27 -16.40
N HIS A 172 -0.56 2.25 -16.99
CA HIS A 172 -1.21 3.36 -17.68
C HIS A 172 -1.99 2.91 -18.92
N TYR A 173 -1.49 1.91 -19.65
CA TYR A 173 -2.26 1.27 -20.73
C TYR A 173 -3.56 0.68 -20.19
N ALA A 174 -3.51 -0.07 -19.10
CA ALA A 174 -4.71 -0.67 -18.51
C ALA A 174 -5.72 0.39 -18.04
N VAL A 175 -5.25 1.53 -17.50
CA VAL A 175 -6.11 2.68 -17.15
C VAL A 175 -6.74 3.29 -18.40
N GLN A 176 -5.96 3.59 -19.44
CA GLN A 176 -6.45 4.19 -20.68
C GLN A 176 -7.46 3.30 -21.40
N GLN A 177 -7.27 2.00 -21.36
CA GLN A 177 -8.19 1.01 -21.94
C GLN A 177 -9.35 0.63 -21.03
N GLN A 178 -9.43 1.19 -19.80
CA GLN A 178 -10.47 0.88 -18.82
C GLN A 178 -10.56 -0.64 -18.53
N MET A 179 -9.41 -1.29 -18.31
CA MET A 179 -9.30 -2.74 -18.18
C MET A 179 -8.49 -3.20 -16.96
N ILE A 180 -8.41 -2.39 -15.92
CA ILE A 180 -7.71 -2.75 -14.68
C ILE A 180 -8.33 -3.99 -14.03
N SER A 181 -9.67 -4.11 -14.01
CA SER A 181 -10.35 -5.29 -13.49
C SER A 181 -9.93 -6.56 -14.20
N LYS A 182 -9.80 -6.52 -15.54
CA LYS A 182 -9.30 -7.64 -16.34
C LYS A 182 -7.86 -8.01 -15.95
N PHE A 183 -7.00 -7.02 -15.71
CA PHE A 183 -5.63 -7.26 -15.27
C PHE A 183 -5.57 -7.88 -13.87
N TYR A 184 -6.50 -7.51 -12.99
CA TYR A 184 -6.65 -8.12 -11.67
C TYR A 184 -7.27 -9.52 -11.70
N GLY A 185 -7.71 -10.00 -12.86
CA GLY A 185 -8.41 -11.29 -12.99
C GLY A 185 -9.76 -11.31 -12.27
N ILE A 186 -10.46 -10.17 -12.23
CA ILE A 186 -11.79 -9.99 -11.63
C ILE A 186 -12.77 -9.46 -12.68
N ASN A 187 -14.07 -9.60 -12.40
CA ASN A 187 -15.15 -9.16 -13.27
C ASN A 187 -16.26 -8.47 -12.46
N GLU A 188 -17.33 -8.05 -13.11
CA GLU A 188 -18.47 -7.36 -12.48
C GLU A 188 -19.11 -8.15 -11.34
N GLU A 189 -19.12 -9.49 -11.41
CA GLU A 189 -19.70 -10.36 -10.38
C GLU A 189 -18.80 -10.44 -9.15
N THR A 190 -17.47 -10.44 -9.34
CA THR A 190 -16.49 -10.68 -8.28
C THR A 190 -15.93 -9.38 -7.67
N ILE A 191 -16.03 -8.25 -8.37
CA ILE A 191 -15.44 -6.96 -7.92
C ILE A 191 -16.03 -6.52 -6.58
N HIS A 192 -17.31 -6.77 -6.33
CA HIS A 192 -17.99 -6.40 -5.09
C HIS A 192 -17.47 -7.14 -3.86
N ALA A 193 -16.84 -8.31 -4.06
CA ALA A 193 -16.22 -9.07 -2.97
C ALA A 193 -15.06 -8.32 -2.30
N PHE A 194 -14.50 -7.31 -2.97
CA PHE A 194 -13.39 -6.50 -2.44
C PHE A 194 -13.84 -5.20 -1.76
N ALA A 195 -15.13 -4.86 -1.81
CA ALA A 195 -15.64 -3.67 -1.13
C ALA A 195 -15.59 -3.83 0.39
N ILE A 196 -15.15 -2.79 1.09
CA ILE A 196 -15.13 -2.70 2.55
C ILE A 196 -16.24 -1.73 2.98
N THR A 197 -17.23 -2.25 3.69
CA THR A 197 -18.38 -1.46 4.11
C THR A 197 -18.05 -0.59 5.33
N LYS A 198 -18.91 0.40 5.63
CA LYS A 198 -18.75 1.24 6.83
C LYS A 198 -18.84 0.41 8.13
N GLU A 199 -19.69 -0.61 8.15
CA GLU A 199 -19.87 -1.50 9.29
C GLU A 199 -18.59 -2.31 9.55
N MET A 200 -17.93 -2.81 8.48
CA MET A 200 -16.64 -3.48 8.59
C MET A 200 -15.57 -2.51 9.13
N LEU A 201 -15.52 -1.28 8.60
CA LEU A 201 -14.54 -0.27 9.03
C LEU A 201 -14.64 0.05 10.52
N GLN A 202 -15.83 -0.02 11.13
CA GLN A 202 -16.03 0.20 12.57
C GLN A 202 -15.30 -0.85 13.44
N THR A 203 -14.93 -1.97 12.86
CA THR A 203 -14.19 -3.04 13.55
C THR A 203 -12.68 -2.98 13.29
N PHE A 204 -12.21 -2.10 12.40
CA PHE A 204 -10.79 -2.02 12.02
C PHE A 204 -9.92 -1.40 13.13
N PRO A 205 -8.61 -1.72 13.17
CA PRO A 205 -7.68 -1.04 14.06
C PRO A 205 -7.62 0.47 13.79
N PRO A 206 -7.25 1.31 14.78
CA PRO A 206 -7.05 2.74 14.57
C PRO A 206 -6.24 3.03 13.32
N CYS A 207 -6.62 4.05 12.55
CA CYS A 207 -6.01 4.36 11.28
C CYS A 207 -5.61 5.84 11.18
N PHE A 208 -4.33 6.10 10.90
CA PHE A 208 -3.91 7.39 10.36
C PHE A 208 -4.11 7.37 8.84
N SER A 209 -4.84 8.32 8.30
CA SER A 209 -5.18 8.36 6.87
C SER A 209 -4.87 9.73 6.29
N SER A 210 -4.26 9.78 5.09
CA SER A 210 -3.98 11.02 4.39
C SER A 210 -4.17 10.85 2.88
N ALA A 211 -4.70 11.88 2.22
CA ALA A 211 -4.86 11.95 0.77
C ALA A 211 -4.91 13.40 0.31
N SER A 212 -4.63 13.62 -0.97
CA SER A 212 -4.74 14.95 -1.59
C SER A 212 -6.14 15.21 -2.14
N SER A 213 -6.60 16.47 -2.01
CA SER A 213 -7.88 16.90 -2.58
C SER A 213 -7.89 16.93 -4.12
N SER A 214 -6.72 16.98 -4.74
CA SER A 214 -6.52 17.01 -6.19
C SER A 214 -5.97 15.70 -6.75
N ASP A 215 -6.13 14.63 -6.01
CA ASP A 215 -5.76 13.28 -6.46
C ASP A 215 -6.69 12.85 -7.62
N GLU A 216 -6.15 12.76 -8.83
CA GLU A 216 -6.88 12.34 -10.04
C GLU A 216 -6.86 10.82 -10.23
N GLU A 217 -5.97 10.13 -9.50
CA GLU A 217 -5.81 8.68 -9.59
C GLU A 217 -6.79 7.95 -8.65
N ILE A 218 -6.83 8.36 -7.38
CA ILE A 218 -7.66 7.74 -6.35
C ILE A 218 -8.61 8.79 -5.74
N PRO A 219 -9.93 8.57 -5.78
CA PRO A 219 -10.87 9.52 -5.21
C PRO A 219 -10.61 9.79 -3.70
N PHE A 220 -10.36 11.04 -3.36
CA PHE A 220 -10.10 11.58 -2.02
C PHE A 220 -11.06 11.05 -0.93
N ARG A 221 -12.32 10.78 -1.30
CA ARG A 221 -13.36 10.29 -0.38
C ARG A 221 -12.99 9.01 0.36
N TYR A 222 -12.18 8.13 -0.25
CA TYR A 222 -11.81 6.85 0.37
C TYR A 222 -10.96 7.04 1.61
N SER A 223 -9.87 7.77 1.52
CA SER A 223 -9.01 8.06 2.66
C SER A 223 -9.72 8.88 3.74
N LYS A 224 -10.58 9.82 3.33
CA LYS A 224 -11.43 10.58 4.25
C LYS A 224 -12.43 9.67 5.00
N LEU A 225 -12.99 8.66 4.31
CA LEU A 225 -13.89 7.68 4.91
C LEU A 225 -13.21 6.89 6.03
N LEU A 226 -11.98 6.42 5.82
CA LEU A 226 -11.21 5.68 6.82
C LEU A 226 -11.07 6.47 8.11
N GLY A 227 -10.53 7.69 8.03
CA GLY A 227 -10.31 8.52 9.21
C GLY A 227 -11.58 9.01 9.91
N LYS A 228 -12.74 8.93 9.26
CA LYS A 228 -14.04 9.31 9.85
C LYS A 228 -14.83 8.13 10.42
N THR A 229 -14.59 6.92 9.91
CA THR A 229 -15.43 5.75 10.23
C THR A 229 -14.74 4.79 11.20
N ILE A 230 -13.42 4.63 11.07
CA ILE A 230 -12.67 3.76 11.96
C ILE A 230 -12.50 4.45 13.33
N PRO A 231 -12.82 3.79 14.45
CA PRO A 231 -12.68 4.36 15.80
C PRO A 231 -11.23 4.78 16.10
N ASN A 232 -11.06 5.86 16.85
CA ASN A 232 -9.75 6.40 17.26
C ASN A 232 -8.80 6.71 16.09
N SER A 233 -9.37 7.02 14.94
CA SER A 233 -8.62 7.30 13.70
C SER A 233 -8.49 8.78 13.43
N ARG A 234 -7.52 9.14 12.59
CA ARG A 234 -7.22 10.50 12.19
C ARG A 234 -7.17 10.62 10.66
N PHE A 235 -7.75 11.68 10.12
CA PHE A 235 -7.62 12.05 8.71
C PHE A 235 -6.89 13.39 8.58
N GLU A 236 -5.79 13.41 7.82
CA GLU A 236 -5.00 14.60 7.48
C GLU A 236 -5.11 14.88 5.98
N PRO A 237 -5.88 15.88 5.55
CA PRO A 237 -5.96 16.24 4.15
C PRO A 237 -4.70 16.98 3.69
N VAL A 238 -4.34 16.74 2.44
CA VAL A 238 -3.38 17.54 1.67
C VAL A 238 -4.15 18.23 0.54
N TYR A 239 -3.76 19.43 0.16
CA TYR A 239 -4.48 20.22 -0.83
C TYR A 239 -3.62 20.50 -2.06
N TYR A 240 -4.21 20.30 -3.23
CA TYR A 240 -3.63 20.69 -4.53
C TYR A 240 -2.30 20.00 -4.89
N LEU A 241 -1.98 18.86 -4.25
CA LEU A 241 -0.88 18.00 -4.63
C LEU A 241 -1.39 16.79 -5.42
N GLU A 242 -0.50 16.17 -6.18
CA GLU A 242 -0.78 14.96 -6.93
C GLU A 242 -0.90 13.72 -6.03
N HIS A 243 -1.25 12.57 -6.63
CA HIS A 243 -1.45 11.30 -5.94
C HIS A 243 -0.28 10.95 -5.01
N ASP A 244 0.94 10.83 -5.56
CA ASP A 244 2.15 10.39 -4.84
C ASP A 244 2.82 11.49 -4.01
N PHE A 245 2.05 12.37 -3.35
CA PHE A 245 2.59 13.54 -2.66
C PHE A 245 3.69 13.24 -1.62
N LEU A 246 3.77 12.03 -1.08
CA LEU A 246 4.86 11.64 -0.17
C LEU A 246 6.26 11.75 -0.81
N LYS A 247 6.35 11.70 -2.14
CA LYS A 247 7.60 11.91 -2.90
C LYS A 247 8.06 13.37 -2.90
N LEU A 248 7.15 14.31 -2.60
CA LEU A 248 7.43 15.73 -2.51
C LEU A 248 7.90 16.10 -1.09
N SER A 249 8.97 15.47 -0.63
CA SER A 249 9.43 15.54 0.77
C SER A 249 9.73 16.95 1.28
N GLN A 250 10.01 17.91 0.39
CA GLN A 250 10.28 19.32 0.72
C GLN A 250 8.99 20.17 0.80
N ASP A 251 7.85 19.64 0.38
CA ASP A 251 6.58 20.37 0.50
C ASP A 251 6.14 20.50 1.96
N SER A 252 5.73 21.68 2.33
CA SER A 252 5.36 22.01 3.73
C SER A 252 4.15 21.22 4.24
N GLN A 253 3.20 20.85 3.36
CA GLN A 253 2.06 20.02 3.71
C GLN A 253 2.48 18.57 3.95
N VAL A 254 3.41 18.04 3.15
CA VAL A 254 3.97 16.69 3.33
C VAL A 254 4.73 16.63 4.66
N GLN A 255 5.57 17.61 4.96
CA GLN A 255 6.27 17.69 6.25
C GLN A 255 5.28 17.77 7.43
N LYS A 256 4.19 18.51 7.27
CA LYS A 256 3.13 18.60 8.28
C LYS A 256 2.43 17.26 8.48
N VAL A 257 2.09 16.54 7.42
CA VAL A 257 1.49 15.19 7.49
C VAL A 257 2.42 14.24 8.24
N LEU A 258 3.70 14.20 7.90
CA LEU A 258 4.69 13.34 8.57
C LEU A 258 4.87 13.70 10.04
N LYS A 259 4.87 14.99 10.40
CA LYS A 259 4.88 15.45 11.80
C LYS A 259 3.61 15.03 12.56
N HIS A 260 2.45 15.10 11.91
CA HIS A 260 1.19 14.67 12.54
C HIS A 260 1.13 13.15 12.71
N LEU A 261 1.67 12.39 11.75
CA LEU A 261 1.84 10.94 11.88
C LEU A 261 2.75 10.59 13.06
N ASP A 262 3.88 11.26 13.19
CA ASP A 262 4.82 11.11 14.30
C ASP A 262 4.14 11.27 15.68
N ASN A 263 3.39 12.37 15.83
CA ASN A 263 2.63 12.63 17.04
C ASN A 263 1.53 11.59 17.30
N TRP A 264 0.85 11.15 16.22
CA TRP A 264 -0.22 10.15 16.32
C TRP A 264 0.33 8.80 16.76
N LEU A 265 1.45 8.35 16.20
CA LEU A 265 2.13 7.11 16.61
C LEU A 265 2.47 7.09 18.10
N THR A 266 2.84 8.23 18.68
CA THR A 266 3.11 8.35 20.12
C THR A 266 1.84 8.21 20.97
N SER A 267 0.66 8.53 20.42
CA SER A 267 -0.62 8.47 21.13
C SER A 267 -1.34 7.13 21.04
N VAL A 268 -1.03 6.32 20.01
CA VAL A 268 -1.70 5.04 19.71
C VAL A 268 -0.95 3.85 20.34
N LEU A 269 0.29 4.03 20.70
CA LEU A 269 1.20 3.04 21.25
C LEU A 269 1.51 3.29 22.72
#